data_a66dbdf82a7873c8b8fc548e69c4cffd
#
_entry.id   a66dbdf82a7873c8b8fc548e69c4cffd
#
_cell.length_a   1.000
_cell.length_b   1.000
_cell.length_c   1.000
_cell.angle_alpha   90.00
_cell.angle_beta   90.00
_cell.angle_gamma   90.00
#
_symmetry.space_group_name_H-M   'P 1'
#
loop_
_entity.id
_entity.type
_entity.pdbx_description
1 polymer ?
#
loop_
_entity_poly.entity_id
_entity_poly.type
_entity_poly.pdbx_seq_one_letter_code
_entity_poly.pdbx_strand_id
1 'polypeptide(L)'
;YIGDWSSDVCSSDLKRGKRKDVDKNLAGENIREGLTVVLSVKVPDPEFEGQTKTKLGNTEVRGIVDSLIGEALTKYMEFNPGILDLILEKAIQSFNAAEAARRARELVRRKSVLESSTLPGKLADCSSRDPSESEIYIVEGDSAGGSAKQGRDRNFQAILPLRGKILNIEKTDDTKIYKNTEIQSLITALGLGIKGEEFDASSLRYHRVVIMTDADVDGAHIRTLLLTFFYRYQRELVERGFIYIACPPLYKVERRSEEH
;
A
#
# COMPACT_ATOMS: atom_id res chain seq x y z
N TYR A 1 -21.39 -26.75 -1.63
CA TYR A 1 -20.82 -26.33 -0.35
C TYR A 1 -20.13 -27.55 0.27
N ILE A 2 -18.83 -27.55 0.23
CA ILE A 2 -18.02 -28.55 0.93
C ILE A 2 -17.79 -27.94 2.32
N GLY A 3 -18.22 -28.64 3.37
CA GLY A 3 -18.22 -28.13 4.71
C GLY A 3 -16.85 -27.74 5.27
N ASP A 4 -16.78 -27.52 6.55
CA ASP A 4 -15.68 -26.78 7.22
C ASP A 4 -14.36 -27.60 7.40
N TRP A 5 -14.18 -28.72 6.63
CA TRP A 5 -12.93 -29.49 6.66
C TRP A 5 -11.72 -28.64 6.24
N SER A 6 -11.94 -27.49 5.58
CA SER A 6 -10.90 -26.52 5.27
C SER A 6 -10.28 -25.93 6.54
N SER A 7 -11.01 -25.88 7.66
CA SER A 7 -10.47 -25.42 8.95
C SER A 7 -9.49 -26.44 9.53
N ASP A 8 -9.71 -27.73 9.34
CA ASP A 8 -8.83 -28.81 9.81
C ASP A 8 -7.51 -28.83 9.01
N VAL A 9 -7.60 -28.58 7.71
CA VAL A 9 -6.41 -28.43 6.85
C VAL A 9 -5.61 -27.21 7.27
N CYS A 10 -6.25 -26.06 7.54
CA CYS A 10 -5.61 -24.85 8.07
C CYS A 10 -4.92 -25.10 9.40
N SER A 11 -5.58 -25.83 10.32
CA SER A 11 -5.02 -26.18 11.63
C SER A 11 -3.80 -27.10 11.51
N SER A 12 -3.81 -28.00 10.54
CA SER A 12 -2.67 -28.89 10.22
C SER A 12 -1.48 -28.14 9.64
N ASP A 13 -1.72 -27.10 8.84
CA ASP A 13 -0.69 -26.20 8.29
C ASP A 13 0.11 -25.51 9.40
N LEU A 14 -0.60 -24.97 10.41
CA LEU A 14 0.02 -24.34 11.58
C LEU A 14 0.80 -25.34 12.43
N LYS A 15 0.23 -26.52 12.71
CA LYS A 15 0.87 -27.56 13.52
C LYS A 15 2.15 -28.11 12.89
N ARG A 16 2.24 -28.15 11.56
CA ARG A 16 3.39 -28.68 10.82
C ARG A 16 4.46 -27.64 10.50
N GLY A 17 4.28 -26.38 10.92
CA GLY A 17 5.26 -25.30 10.74
C GLY A 17 5.57 -24.93 9.29
N LYS A 18 4.73 -25.34 8.34
CA LYS A 18 4.88 -25.01 6.91
C LYS A 18 4.56 -23.55 6.60
N ARG A 19 3.99 -22.82 7.56
CA ARG A 19 3.64 -21.41 7.44
C ARG A 19 4.17 -20.64 8.63
N LYS A 20 4.96 -19.59 8.37
CA LYS A 20 5.57 -18.74 9.40
C LYS A 20 4.67 -17.56 9.85
N ASP A 21 3.71 -17.13 9.03
CA ASP A 21 2.82 -16.01 9.33
C ASP A 21 1.46 -16.51 9.83
N VAL A 22 1.24 -16.34 11.12
CA VAL A 22 0.10 -16.86 11.88
C VAL A 22 -1.22 -16.13 11.57
N ASP A 23 -1.20 -14.98 10.90
CA ASP A 23 -2.33 -14.04 10.88
C ASP A 23 -3.36 -14.22 9.74
N LYS A 24 -3.16 -15.16 8.81
CA LYS A 24 -4.12 -15.34 7.71
C LYS A 24 -4.43 -16.81 7.49
N ASN A 25 -5.61 -17.23 7.89
CA ASN A 25 -6.15 -18.54 7.55
C ASN A 25 -6.21 -18.70 6.02
N LEU A 26 -5.84 -19.88 5.51
CA LEU A 26 -6.05 -20.23 4.12
C LEU A 26 -7.54 -20.17 3.81
N ALA A 27 -7.93 -19.40 2.80
CA ALA A 27 -9.32 -19.38 2.37
C ALA A 27 -9.69 -20.76 1.77
N GLY A 28 -10.91 -21.22 2.02
CA GLY A 28 -11.38 -22.50 1.48
C GLY A 28 -11.26 -22.62 -0.04
N GLU A 29 -11.28 -21.51 -0.76
CA GLU A 29 -11.06 -21.45 -2.22
C GLU A 29 -9.65 -21.92 -2.60
N ASN A 30 -8.63 -21.58 -1.84
CA ASN A 30 -7.24 -22.00 -2.12
C ASN A 30 -7.05 -23.51 -1.91
N ILE A 31 -7.76 -24.08 -0.92
CA ILE A 31 -7.70 -25.53 -0.63
C ILE A 31 -8.44 -26.32 -1.71
N ARG A 32 -9.52 -25.77 -2.23
CA ARG A 32 -10.35 -26.42 -3.27
C ARG A 32 -9.83 -26.21 -4.69
N GLU A 33 -8.77 -25.43 -4.88
CA GLU A 33 -8.21 -25.21 -6.22
C GLU A 33 -7.74 -26.52 -6.85
N GLY A 34 -8.28 -26.84 -8.01
CA GLY A 34 -8.02 -28.10 -8.75
C GLY A 34 -8.76 -29.32 -8.22
N LEU A 35 -9.62 -29.18 -7.19
CA LEU A 35 -10.44 -30.27 -6.69
C LEU A 35 -11.63 -30.53 -7.63
N THR A 36 -11.76 -31.76 -8.10
CA THR A 36 -12.95 -32.25 -8.80
C THR A 36 -13.61 -33.32 -7.96
N VAL A 37 -14.90 -33.16 -7.66
CA VAL A 37 -15.66 -34.10 -6.83
C VAL A 37 -16.92 -34.50 -7.54
N VAL A 38 -17.20 -35.79 -7.52
CA VAL A 38 -18.49 -36.36 -7.95
C VAL A 38 -19.13 -36.99 -6.72
N LEU A 39 -20.31 -36.51 -6.36
CA LEU A 39 -21.06 -37.01 -5.23
C LEU A 39 -22.34 -37.69 -5.74
N SER A 40 -22.56 -38.95 -5.35
CA SER A 40 -23.76 -39.71 -5.64
C SER A 40 -24.44 -40.14 -4.36
N VAL A 41 -25.69 -39.72 -4.16
CA VAL A 41 -26.45 -39.98 -2.94
C VAL A 41 -27.80 -40.63 -3.34
N LYS A 42 -28.23 -41.67 -2.62
CA LYS A 42 -29.54 -42.27 -2.75
C LYS A 42 -30.42 -41.75 -1.61
N VAL A 43 -31.49 -41.06 -1.97
CA VAL A 43 -32.47 -40.50 -1.02
C VAL A 43 -33.76 -41.25 -1.20
N PRO A 44 -34.42 -41.80 -0.13
CA PRO A 44 -35.65 -42.57 -0.24
C PRO A 44 -36.80 -41.78 -0.88
N ASP A 45 -37.03 -40.55 -0.44
CA ASP A 45 -38.08 -39.66 -0.93
C ASP A 45 -37.46 -38.32 -1.36
N PRO A 46 -36.93 -38.21 -2.58
CA PRO A 46 -36.24 -37.00 -3.00
C PRO A 46 -37.26 -35.91 -3.38
N GLU A 47 -37.19 -34.81 -2.68
CA GLU A 47 -37.90 -33.58 -3.01
C GLU A 47 -37.03 -32.69 -3.88
N PHE A 48 -37.58 -32.15 -4.97
CA PHE A 48 -36.83 -31.25 -5.86
C PHE A 48 -37.48 -29.89 -5.96
N GLU A 49 -36.70 -28.85 -5.96
CA GLU A 49 -37.15 -27.50 -6.28
C GLU A 49 -37.28 -27.35 -7.81
N GLY A 50 -38.49 -27.05 -8.25
CA GLY A 50 -38.82 -26.78 -9.64
C GLY A 50 -38.94 -27.98 -10.55
N GLN A 51 -39.53 -27.77 -11.72
CA GLN A 51 -39.85 -28.80 -12.72
C GLN A 51 -38.61 -29.46 -13.34
N THR A 52 -37.48 -28.79 -13.36
CA THR A 52 -36.21 -29.26 -13.94
C THR A 52 -35.43 -30.20 -13.03
N LYS A 53 -35.84 -30.37 -11.78
CA LYS A 53 -35.20 -31.26 -10.77
C LYS A 53 -33.71 -31.04 -10.61
N THR A 54 -33.25 -29.81 -10.79
CA THR A 54 -31.83 -29.45 -10.71
C THR A 54 -31.32 -29.21 -9.29
N LYS A 55 -32.21 -28.99 -8.34
CA LYS A 55 -31.89 -28.72 -6.96
C LYS A 55 -32.68 -29.60 -6.01
N LEU A 56 -32.00 -30.34 -5.15
CA LEU A 56 -32.61 -31.17 -4.12
C LEU A 56 -33.14 -30.28 -2.98
N GLY A 57 -34.38 -30.43 -2.60
CA GLY A 57 -35.08 -29.69 -1.56
C GLY A 57 -34.89 -30.26 -0.14
N ASN A 58 -34.47 -31.52 -0.04
CA ASN A 58 -34.23 -32.20 1.25
C ASN A 58 -33.03 -31.54 2.01
N THR A 59 -33.30 -30.61 2.90
CA THR A 59 -32.28 -29.82 3.61
C THR A 59 -31.40 -30.66 4.54
N GLU A 60 -31.96 -31.73 5.14
CA GLU A 60 -31.26 -32.65 6.02
C GLU A 60 -30.15 -33.44 5.32
N VAL A 61 -30.30 -33.76 4.05
CA VAL A 61 -29.33 -34.54 3.25
C VAL A 61 -27.97 -33.81 3.21
N ARG A 62 -28.01 -32.48 3.13
CA ARG A 62 -26.78 -31.68 3.14
C ARG A 62 -25.99 -31.89 4.40
N GLY A 63 -26.64 -31.77 5.58
CA GLY A 63 -25.95 -31.91 6.87
C GLY A 63 -25.38 -33.32 7.07
N ILE A 64 -26.14 -34.36 6.66
CA ILE A 64 -25.69 -35.76 6.76
C ILE A 64 -24.43 -35.98 5.88
N VAL A 65 -24.49 -35.55 4.63
CA VAL A 65 -23.36 -35.68 3.69
C VAL A 65 -22.15 -34.95 4.16
N ASP A 66 -22.32 -33.72 4.66
CA ASP A 66 -21.25 -32.87 5.19
C ASP A 66 -20.52 -33.54 6.35
N SER A 67 -21.29 -34.06 7.33
CA SER A 67 -20.73 -34.77 8.47
C SER A 67 -19.97 -36.03 8.08
N LEU A 68 -20.59 -36.89 7.24
CA LEU A 68 -20.00 -38.18 6.82
C LEU A 68 -18.73 -37.98 6.00
N ILE A 69 -18.74 -37.02 5.05
CA ILE A 69 -17.56 -36.73 4.23
C ILE A 69 -16.46 -36.10 5.06
N GLY A 70 -16.80 -35.16 5.98
CA GLY A 70 -15.85 -34.54 6.88
C GLY A 70 -15.12 -35.59 7.71
N GLU A 71 -15.84 -36.47 8.38
CA GLU A 71 -15.25 -37.55 9.18
C GLU A 71 -14.38 -38.50 8.32
N ALA A 72 -14.87 -38.89 7.14
CA ALA A 72 -14.14 -39.79 6.26
C ALA A 72 -12.85 -39.16 5.75
N LEU A 73 -12.90 -37.89 5.32
CA LEU A 73 -11.72 -37.16 4.84
C LEU A 73 -10.71 -36.95 5.97
N THR A 74 -11.15 -36.58 7.16
CA THR A 74 -10.26 -36.40 8.31
C THR A 74 -9.49 -37.68 8.61
N LYS A 75 -10.18 -38.80 8.73
CA LYS A 75 -9.56 -40.11 8.92
C LYS A 75 -8.61 -40.47 7.79
N TYR A 76 -9.03 -40.26 6.54
CA TYR A 76 -8.18 -40.55 5.39
C TYR A 76 -6.89 -39.73 5.39
N MET A 77 -6.96 -38.45 5.74
CA MET A 77 -5.79 -37.56 5.82
C MET A 77 -4.84 -37.94 6.97
N GLU A 78 -5.40 -38.39 8.10
CA GLU A 78 -4.59 -38.88 9.23
C GLU A 78 -3.78 -40.11 8.87
N PHE A 79 -4.36 -41.05 8.10
CA PHE A 79 -3.67 -42.25 7.64
C PHE A 79 -2.76 -42.00 6.44
N ASN A 80 -2.94 -40.88 5.71
CA ASN A 80 -2.16 -40.57 4.49
C ASN A 80 -1.49 -39.18 4.60
N PRO A 81 -0.53 -38.99 5.50
CA PRO A 81 0.09 -37.69 5.75
C PRO A 81 0.81 -37.10 4.53
N GLY A 82 1.32 -37.94 3.63
CA GLY A 82 1.97 -37.48 2.40
C GLY A 82 0.98 -36.83 1.42
N ILE A 83 -0.27 -37.33 1.37
CA ILE A 83 -1.31 -36.74 0.53
C ILE A 83 -1.75 -35.38 1.12
N LEU A 84 -1.88 -35.31 2.45
CA LEU A 84 -2.19 -34.06 3.13
C LEU A 84 -1.11 -33.00 2.87
N ASP A 85 0.18 -33.40 2.90
CA ASP A 85 1.30 -32.50 2.61
C ASP A 85 1.24 -31.95 1.18
N LEU A 86 0.89 -32.76 0.19
CA LEU A 86 0.73 -32.32 -1.20
C LEU A 86 -0.44 -31.32 -1.36
N ILE A 87 -1.55 -31.57 -0.67
CA ILE A 87 -2.71 -30.67 -0.67
C ILE A 87 -2.34 -29.32 -0.03
N LEU A 88 -1.62 -29.36 1.11
CA LEU A 88 -1.15 -28.16 1.79
C LEU A 88 -0.19 -27.34 0.94
N GLU A 89 0.78 -27.99 0.28
CA GLU A 89 1.70 -27.32 -0.64
C GLU A 89 0.96 -26.64 -1.79
N LYS A 90 0.00 -27.31 -2.39
CA LYS A 90 -0.84 -26.76 -3.45
C LYS A 90 -1.67 -25.56 -2.96
N ALA A 91 -2.28 -25.68 -1.80
CA ALA A 91 -3.08 -24.60 -1.19
C ALA A 91 -2.22 -23.37 -0.86
N ILE A 92 -1.01 -23.57 -0.34
CA ILE A 92 -0.06 -22.48 -0.07
C ILE A 92 0.40 -21.82 -1.37
N GLN A 93 0.68 -22.59 -2.43
CA GLN A 93 1.02 -22.03 -3.74
C GLN A 93 -0.13 -21.16 -4.29
N SER A 94 -1.36 -21.68 -4.23
CA SER A 94 -2.57 -20.95 -4.66
C SER A 94 -2.73 -19.63 -3.88
N PHE A 95 -2.60 -19.69 -2.57
CA PHE A 95 -2.67 -18.50 -1.71
C PHE A 95 -1.60 -17.46 -2.08
N ASN A 96 -0.35 -17.89 -2.24
CA ASN A 96 0.76 -16.98 -2.59
C ASN A 96 0.55 -16.36 -3.97
N ALA A 97 0.08 -17.14 -4.95
CA ALA A 97 -0.24 -16.66 -6.29
C ALA A 97 -1.38 -15.63 -6.27
N ALA A 98 -2.46 -15.92 -5.53
CA ALA A 98 -3.59 -15.01 -5.38
C ALA A 98 -3.18 -13.71 -4.67
N GLU A 99 -2.34 -13.79 -3.64
CA GLU A 99 -1.83 -12.61 -2.94
C GLU A 99 -0.89 -11.78 -3.82
N ALA A 100 0.00 -12.41 -4.57
CA ALA A 100 0.87 -11.72 -5.53
C ALA A 100 0.05 -11.02 -6.62
N ALA A 101 -0.96 -11.67 -7.17
CA ALA A 101 -1.86 -11.09 -8.17
C ALA A 101 -2.68 -9.91 -7.58
N ARG A 102 -3.08 -10.00 -6.31
CA ARG A 102 -3.77 -8.90 -5.61
C ARG A 102 -2.84 -7.71 -5.42
N ARG A 103 -1.60 -7.95 -4.96
CA ARG A 103 -0.58 -6.89 -4.81
C ARG A 103 -0.25 -6.22 -6.14
N ALA A 104 -0.07 -6.99 -7.21
CA ALA A 104 0.19 -6.46 -8.54
C ALA A 104 -0.96 -5.57 -9.04
N ARG A 105 -2.21 -6.02 -8.91
CA ARG A 105 -3.40 -5.22 -9.27
C ARG A 105 -3.52 -3.94 -8.45
N GLU A 106 -3.18 -4.00 -7.16
CA GLU A 106 -3.20 -2.82 -6.30
C GLU A 106 -2.11 -1.82 -6.69
N LEU A 107 -0.91 -2.28 -7.06
CA LEU A 107 0.18 -1.43 -7.57
C LEU A 107 -0.24 -0.71 -8.86
N VAL A 108 -0.79 -1.43 -9.84
CA VAL A 108 -1.28 -0.84 -11.10
C VAL A 108 -2.37 0.20 -10.82
N ARG A 109 -3.32 -0.08 -9.92
CA ARG A 109 -4.34 0.89 -9.54
C ARG A 109 -3.76 2.12 -8.85
N ARG A 110 -2.75 1.96 -8.01
CA ARG A 110 -2.06 3.09 -7.35
C ARG A 110 -1.32 3.95 -8.37
N LYS A 111 -0.63 3.32 -9.32
CA LYS A 111 0.06 4.01 -10.41
C LYS A 111 -0.92 4.85 -11.21
N SER A 112 -2.03 4.29 -11.67
CA SER A 112 -3.09 4.99 -12.39
C SER A 112 -3.66 6.18 -11.62
N VAL A 113 -3.86 6.06 -10.30
CA VAL A 113 -4.35 7.16 -9.45
C VAL A 113 -3.32 8.28 -9.33
N LEU A 114 -2.04 7.96 -9.19
CA LEU A 114 -0.96 8.97 -9.12
C LEU A 114 -0.74 9.67 -10.46
N GLU A 115 -0.75 8.92 -11.57
CA GLU A 115 -0.57 9.47 -12.92
C GLU A 115 -1.77 10.33 -13.38
N SER A 116 -2.99 10.00 -12.94
CA SER A 116 -4.20 10.75 -13.26
C SER A 116 -4.51 11.88 -12.26
N SER A 117 -3.76 12.00 -11.16
CA SER A 117 -4.02 13.03 -10.17
C SER A 117 -3.54 14.39 -10.69
N THR A 118 -4.46 15.36 -10.66
CA THR A 118 -4.11 16.77 -10.88
C THR A 118 -3.13 17.23 -9.81
N LEU A 119 -2.27 18.18 -10.18
CA LEU A 119 -1.32 18.77 -9.23
C LEU A 119 -2.03 19.23 -7.95
N PRO A 120 -1.41 19.07 -6.77
CA PRO A 120 -2.03 19.47 -5.52
C PRO A 120 -2.45 20.92 -5.55
N GLY A 121 -3.69 21.22 -5.20
CA GLY A 121 -4.23 22.58 -5.21
C GLY A 121 -3.48 23.58 -4.30
N LYS A 122 -2.71 23.06 -3.34
CA LYS A 122 -1.83 23.86 -2.46
C LYS A 122 -0.45 24.16 -3.10
N LEU A 123 -0.06 23.47 -4.15
CA LEU A 123 1.19 23.74 -4.88
C LEU A 123 1.09 25.09 -5.60
N ALA A 124 2.00 26.00 -5.29
CA ALA A 124 2.24 27.18 -6.12
C ALA A 124 3.37 26.88 -7.08
N ASP A 125 3.03 26.41 -8.28
CA ASP A 125 3.99 25.99 -9.29
C ASP A 125 4.77 27.17 -9.88
N CYS A 126 5.89 26.89 -10.55
CA CYS A 126 6.67 27.86 -11.34
C CYS A 126 6.27 27.82 -12.82
N SER A 127 6.70 28.82 -13.56
CA SER A 127 6.40 28.96 -15.00
C SER A 127 7.31 28.11 -15.87
N SER A 128 8.58 27.91 -15.46
CA SER A 128 9.53 27.08 -16.18
C SER A 128 9.07 25.63 -16.23
N ARG A 129 9.30 25.00 -17.38
CA ARG A 129 9.06 23.57 -17.61
C ARG A 129 10.35 22.76 -17.62
N ASP A 130 11.50 23.42 -17.51
CA ASP A 130 12.79 22.77 -17.43
C ASP A 130 13.09 22.38 -15.99
N PRO A 131 13.16 21.07 -15.65
CA PRO A 131 13.45 20.63 -14.30
C PRO A 131 14.83 21.07 -13.80
N SER A 132 15.79 21.26 -14.70
CA SER A 132 17.18 21.63 -14.35
C SER A 132 17.29 23.08 -13.84
N GLU A 133 16.39 23.95 -14.29
CA GLU A 133 16.29 25.35 -13.86
C GLU A 133 15.31 25.51 -12.69
N SER A 134 14.40 24.54 -12.49
CA SER A 134 13.30 24.65 -11.53
C SER A 134 13.67 24.10 -10.16
N GLU A 135 13.19 24.77 -9.15
CA GLU A 135 13.33 24.35 -7.75
C GLU A 135 12.01 24.42 -7.00
N ILE A 136 11.81 23.52 -6.06
CA ILE A 136 10.63 23.49 -5.20
C ILE A 136 11.03 23.63 -3.74
N TYR A 137 10.36 24.55 -3.03
CA TYR A 137 10.50 24.74 -1.59
C TYR A 137 9.38 24.04 -0.86
N ILE A 138 9.73 23.08 -0.02
CA ILE A 138 8.81 22.40 0.88
C ILE A 138 8.83 23.18 2.19
N VAL A 139 7.73 23.83 2.52
CA VAL A 139 7.64 24.74 3.68
C VAL A 139 6.65 24.21 4.72
N GLU A 140 6.89 24.56 5.97
CA GLU A 140 6.04 24.16 7.08
C GLU A 140 4.83 25.10 7.20
N GLY A 141 3.62 24.55 6.97
CA GLY A 141 2.36 25.23 7.18
C GLY A 141 1.97 26.25 6.12
N ASP A 142 0.69 26.63 6.17
CA ASP A 142 0.11 27.55 5.19
C ASP A 142 0.60 28.99 5.38
N SER A 143 0.94 29.40 6.61
CA SER A 143 1.44 30.74 6.91
C SER A 143 2.81 31.01 6.27
N ALA A 144 3.78 30.13 6.53
CA ALA A 144 5.09 30.21 5.88
C ALA A 144 4.98 30.03 4.36
N GLY A 145 4.07 29.13 3.92
CA GLY A 145 3.73 28.96 2.51
C GLY A 145 3.22 30.23 1.86
N GLY A 146 2.40 31.03 2.55
CA GLY A 146 1.91 32.33 2.10
C GLY A 146 3.03 33.35 1.89
N SER A 147 3.89 33.50 2.90
CA SER A 147 5.07 34.38 2.84
C SER A 147 6.05 33.96 1.74
N ALA A 148 6.36 32.67 1.65
CA ALA A 148 7.23 32.12 0.61
C ALA A 148 6.66 32.36 -0.81
N LYS A 149 5.35 32.21 -1.00
CA LYS A 149 4.68 32.49 -2.28
C LYS A 149 4.82 33.96 -2.72
N GLN A 150 4.85 34.88 -1.76
CA GLN A 150 5.02 36.31 -2.05
C GLN A 150 6.47 36.66 -2.39
N GLY A 151 7.44 36.04 -1.72
CA GLY A 151 8.87 36.34 -1.87
C GLY A 151 9.58 35.56 -2.98
N ARG A 152 8.97 34.53 -3.58
CA ARG A 152 9.59 33.66 -4.58
C ARG A 152 9.75 34.33 -5.95
N ASP A 153 10.71 33.86 -6.73
CA ASP A 153 10.70 34.07 -8.17
C ASP A 153 9.75 33.05 -8.83
N ARG A 154 8.67 33.55 -9.42
CA ARG A 154 7.63 32.72 -10.06
C ARG A 154 8.12 32.02 -11.33
N ASN A 155 9.23 32.44 -11.90
CA ASN A 155 9.73 31.84 -13.14
C ASN A 155 10.24 30.42 -12.89
N PHE A 156 10.99 30.20 -11.80
CA PHE A 156 11.65 28.92 -11.54
C PHE A 156 11.45 28.37 -10.12
N GLN A 157 10.85 29.12 -9.19
CA GLN A 157 10.61 28.69 -7.82
C GLN A 157 9.17 28.27 -7.58
N ALA A 158 8.95 27.04 -7.18
CA ALA A 158 7.67 26.49 -6.72
C ALA A 158 7.62 26.39 -5.19
N ILE A 159 6.43 26.53 -4.62
CA ILE A 159 6.22 26.40 -3.17
C ILE A 159 5.17 25.33 -2.90
N LEU A 160 5.51 24.39 -2.02
CA LEU A 160 4.60 23.35 -1.53
C LEU A 160 4.50 23.44 0.00
N PRO A 161 3.45 24.03 0.55
CA PRO A 161 3.22 23.99 1.99
C PRO A 161 2.76 22.61 2.44
N LEU A 162 3.33 22.12 3.54
CA LEU A 162 2.90 20.89 4.20
C LEU A 162 2.15 21.23 5.48
N ARG A 163 1.01 20.58 5.71
CA ARG A 163 0.20 20.78 6.91
C ARG A 163 0.60 19.80 8.00
N GLY A 164 1.30 20.29 9.00
CA GLY A 164 1.71 19.51 10.15
C GLY A 164 2.80 18.47 9.86
N LYS A 165 2.99 17.54 10.80
CA LYS A 165 4.03 16.50 10.70
C LYS A 165 3.61 15.44 9.70
N ILE A 166 4.46 15.19 8.71
CA ILE A 166 4.24 14.11 7.76
C ILE A 166 4.35 12.74 8.43
N LEU A 167 3.76 11.74 7.78
CA LEU A 167 3.80 10.36 8.26
C LEU A 167 5.23 9.82 8.31
N ASN A 168 5.61 9.20 9.43
CA ASN A 168 6.89 8.49 9.51
C ASN A 168 6.80 7.16 8.72
N ILE A 169 7.36 7.15 7.53
CA ILE A 169 7.29 5.99 6.63
C ILE A 169 8.11 4.80 7.10
N GLU A 170 9.09 4.99 7.98
CA GLU A 170 9.89 3.88 8.55
C GLU A 170 9.05 2.96 9.45
N LYS A 171 8.05 3.54 10.14
CA LYS A 171 7.17 2.82 11.07
C LYS A 171 5.80 2.48 10.48
N THR A 172 5.63 2.68 9.18
CA THR A 172 4.31 2.64 8.56
C THR A 172 4.29 1.69 7.36
N ASP A 173 3.23 0.92 7.26
CA ASP A 173 2.96 0.04 6.11
C ASP A 173 2.77 0.86 4.81
N ASP A 174 3.30 0.36 3.70
CA ASP A 174 3.22 0.99 2.38
C ASP A 174 1.79 1.36 1.97
N THR A 175 0.79 0.58 2.41
CA THR A 175 -0.63 0.88 2.15
C THR A 175 -1.08 2.21 2.76
N LYS A 176 -0.56 2.57 3.93
CA LYS A 176 -0.90 3.82 4.63
C LYS A 176 -0.14 5.01 4.06
N ILE A 177 1.05 4.80 3.50
CA ILE A 177 1.85 5.84 2.83
C ILE A 177 1.01 6.48 1.72
N TYR A 178 0.44 5.66 0.83
CA TYR A 178 -0.37 6.15 -0.29
C TYR A 178 -1.76 6.67 0.07
N LYS A 179 -2.22 6.48 1.31
CA LYS A 179 -3.48 7.08 1.82
C LYS A 179 -3.27 8.46 2.46
N ASN A 180 -2.02 8.81 2.78
CA ASN A 180 -1.71 10.09 3.39
C ASN A 180 -1.68 11.20 2.34
N THR A 181 -2.51 12.22 2.50
CA THR A 181 -2.68 13.32 1.53
C THR A 181 -1.42 14.18 1.38
N GLU A 182 -0.63 14.34 2.45
CA GLU A 182 0.62 15.11 2.40
C GLU A 182 1.69 14.36 1.59
N ILE A 183 1.81 13.05 1.80
CA ILE A 183 2.71 12.19 1.02
C ILE A 183 2.28 12.13 -0.45
N GLN A 184 0.99 11.96 -0.74
CA GLN A 184 0.48 12.01 -2.12
C GLN A 184 0.82 13.35 -2.80
N SER A 185 0.66 14.46 -2.05
CA SER A 185 0.99 15.79 -2.55
C SER A 185 2.47 15.92 -2.89
N LEU A 186 3.37 15.36 -2.09
CA LEU A 186 4.81 15.32 -2.36
C LEU A 186 5.12 14.49 -3.62
N ILE A 187 4.59 13.28 -3.70
CA ILE A 187 4.82 12.37 -4.84
C ILE A 187 4.36 13.03 -6.14
N THR A 188 3.13 13.55 -6.16
CA THR A 188 2.54 14.16 -7.36
C THR A 188 3.23 15.47 -7.73
N ALA A 189 3.54 16.34 -6.76
CA ALA A 189 4.21 17.62 -7.02
C ALA A 189 5.61 17.42 -7.60
N LEU A 190 6.36 16.44 -7.11
CA LEU A 190 7.72 16.16 -7.56
C LEU A 190 7.79 15.29 -8.82
N GLY A 191 6.71 14.61 -9.21
CA GLY A 191 6.71 13.66 -10.30
C GLY A 191 7.41 12.34 -9.95
N LEU A 192 7.31 11.91 -8.67
CA LEU A 192 7.90 10.65 -8.24
C LEU A 192 7.05 9.46 -8.68
N GLY A 193 7.71 8.37 -9.08
CA GLY A 193 7.08 7.08 -9.34
C GLY A 193 6.62 6.38 -8.04
N ILE A 194 6.24 5.12 -8.16
CA ILE A 194 5.89 4.28 -6.99
C ILE A 194 7.17 3.80 -6.30
N LYS A 195 7.12 3.69 -4.98
CA LYS A 195 8.23 3.15 -4.19
C LYS A 195 8.64 1.76 -4.69
N GLY A 196 9.92 1.60 -5.02
CA GLY A 196 10.48 0.35 -5.52
C GLY A 196 10.48 0.21 -7.05
N GLU A 197 9.93 1.15 -7.80
CA GLU A 197 10.18 1.28 -9.24
C GLU A 197 11.56 1.88 -9.51
N GLU A 198 12.11 1.60 -10.69
CA GLU A 198 13.36 2.20 -11.16
C GLU A 198 13.23 3.73 -11.22
N PHE A 199 14.26 4.42 -10.74
CA PHE A 199 14.26 5.87 -10.70
C PHE A 199 14.36 6.46 -12.12
N ASP A 200 13.37 7.21 -12.50
CA ASP A 200 13.36 7.96 -13.75
C ASP A 200 13.55 9.45 -13.48
N ALA A 201 14.76 9.95 -13.73
CA ALA A 201 15.08 11.36 -13.57
C ALA A 201 14.31 12.26 -14.56
N SER A 202 13.85 11.71 -15.70
CA SER A 202 13.09 12.48 -16.70
C SER A 202 11.66 12.80 -16.25
N SER A 203 11.14 12.05 -15.30
CA SER A 203 9.81 12.27 -14.70
C SER A 203 9.82 13.36 -13.63
N LEU A 204 11.00 13.72 -13.09
CA LEU A 204 11.11 14.77 -12.08
C LEU A 204 10.73 16.14 -12.66
N ARG A 205 10.00 16.88 -11.85
CA ARG A 205 9.57 18.25 -12.22
C ARG A 205 10.53 19.32 -11.73
N TYR A 206 11.37 19.02 -10.77
CA TYR A 206 12.33 19.95 -10.16
C TYR A 206 13.61 19.18 -9.82
N HIS A 207 14.77 19.70 -10.26
CA HIS A 207 16.07 19.14 -9.90
C HIS A 207 16.63 19.69 -8.59
N ARG A 208 15.94 20.66 -7.95
CA ARG A 208 16.29 21.15 -6.62
C ARG A 208 15.05 21.09 -5.73
N VAL A 209 15.09 20.23 -4.73
CA VAL A 209 14.05 20.06 -3.73
C VAL A 209 14.61 20.62 -2.42
N VAL A 210 14.15 21.79 -2.02
CA VAL A 210 14.66 22.53 -0.85
C VAL A 210 13.70 22.33 0.32
N ILE A 211 14.17 21.70 1.38
CA ILE A 211 13.43 21.57 2.66
C ILE A 211 13.67 22.85 3.45
N MET A 212 12.60 23.60 3.71
CA MET A 212 12.63 24.86 4.44
C MET A 212 11.67 24.81 5.62
N THR A 213 12.19 24.46 6.78
CA THR A 213 11.47 24.37 8.05
C THR A 213 12.00 25.41 9.03
N ASP A 214 11.22 25.73 10.05
CA ASP A 214 11.62 26.64 11.10
C ASP A 214 12.86 26.13 11.86
N ALA A 215 13.63 27.05 12.43
CA ALA A 215 14.87 26.74 13.19
C ALA A 215 14.56 26.34 14.65
N ASP A 216 13.52 25.55 14.87
CA ASP A 216 13.10 25.05 16.16
C ASP A 216 13.08 23.51 16.21
N VAL A 217 12.64 22.95 17.35
CA VAL A 217 12.58 21.49 17.57
C VAL A 217 11.59 20.82 16.65
N ASP A 218 10.44 21.45 16.40
CA ASP A 218 9.39 20.90 15.53
C ASP A 218 9.84 20.91 14.06
N GLY A 219 10.43 22.00 13.60
CA GLY A 219 11.02 22.10 12.26
C GLY A 219 12.15 21.09 12.04
N ALA A 220 13.01 20.87 13.05
CA ALA A 220 14.05 19.82 13.01
C ALA A 220 13.44 18.43 12.89
N HIS A 221 12.31 18.15 13.55
CA HIS A 221 11.60 16.89 13.44
C HIS A 221 10.96 16.70 12.06
N ILE A 222 10.30 17.73 11.51
CA ILE A 222 9.72 17.70 10.16
C ILE A 222 10.81 17.47 9.11
N ARG A 223 11.93 18.16 9.22
CA ARG A 223 13.10 17.95 8.35
C ARG A 223 13.58 16.50 8.39
N THR A 224 13.69 15.91 9.57
CA THR A 224 14.09 14.51 9.73
C THR A 224 13.08 13.56 9.06
N LEU A 225 11.78 13.80 9.21
CA LEU A 225 10.74 12.98 8.58
C LEU A 225 10.79 13.09 7.04
N LEU A 226 11.03 14.30 6.50
CA LEU A 226 11.17 14.52 5.06
C LEU A 226 12.43 13.84 4.50
N LEU A 227 13.57 13.95 5.18
CA LEU A 227 14.79 13.25 4.78
C LEU A 227 14.61 11.73 4.82
N THR A 228 13.93 11.21 5.86
CA THR A 228 13.56 9.79 5.94
C THR A 228 12.66 9.38 4.78
N PHE A 229 11.67 10.22 4.42
CA PHE A 229 10.82 9.98 3.28
C PHE A 229 11.63 9.89 1.99
N PHE A 230 12.45 10.87 1.66
CA PHE A 230 13.24 10.85 0.43
C PHE A 230 14.21 9.68 0.38
N TYR A 231 14.91 9.39 1.47
CA TYR A 231 15.88 8.29 1.52
C TYR A 231 15.24 6.91 1.42
N ARG A 232 14.06 6.70 2.00
CA ARG A 232 13.37 5.40 2.00
C ARG A 232 12.43 5.21 0.82
N TYR A 233 11.90 6.30 0.29
CA TYR A 233 10.98 6.24 -0.85
C TYR A 233 11.73 6.17 -2.17
N GLN A 234 12.72 7.05 -2.37
CA GLN A 234 13.50 7.16 -3.60
C GLN A 234 14.92 7.65 -3.28
N ARG A 235 15.76 6.70 -2.89
CA ARG A 235 17.12 6.95 -2.40
C ARG A 235 17.99 7.72 -3.38
N GLU A 236 17.81 7.49 -4.68
CA GLU A 236 18.56 8.13 -5.73
C GLU A 236 18.39 9.66 -5.77
N LEU A 237 17.27 10.21 -5.27
CA LEU A 237 17.11 11.65 -5.10
C LEU A 237 18.18 12.27 -4.18
N VAL A 238 18.52 11.54 -3.12
CA VAL A 238 19.53 11.97 -2.16
C VAL A 238 20.91 11.73 -2.73
N GLU A 239 21.18 10.57 -3.32
CA GLU A 239 22.49 10.17 -3.85
C GLU A 239 22.91 11.04 -5.06
N ARG A 240 21.96 11.47 -5.88
CA ARG A 240 22.21 12.38 -7.01
C ARG A 240 22.24 13.85 -6.62
N GLY A 241 22.03 14.18 -5.35
CA GLY A 241 22.15 15.55 -4.85
C GLY A 241 20.99 16.47 -5.22
N PHE A 242 19.77 15.95 -5.42
CA PHE A 242 18.59 16.76 -5.69
C PHE A 242 17.94 17.35 -4.41
N ILE A 243 18.32 16.87 -3.22
CA ILE A 243 17.74 17.29 -1.95
C ILE A 243 18.65 18.31 -1.26
N TYR A 244 18.08 19.46 -0.91
CA TYR A 244 18.74 20.56 -0.24
C TYR A 244 18.02 20.90 1.08
N ILE A 245 18.77 21.50 2.01
CA ILE A 245 18.22 22.00 3.26
C ILE A 245 18.48 23.51 3.30
N ALA A 246 17.41 24.30 3.47
CA ALA A 246 17.55 25.72 3.70
C ALA A 246 18.16 25.99 5.07
N CYS A 247 19.15 26.84 5.14
CA CYS A 247 19.77 27.28 6.37
C CYS A 247 19.35 28.73 6.65
N PRO A 248 18.23 28.97 7.35
CA PRO A 248 17.79 30.31 7.69
C PRO A 248 18.80 30.99 8.65
N PRO A 249 18.95 32.33 8.61
CA PRO A 249 19.79 33.04 9.52
C PRO A 249 19.25 32.93 10.95
N LEU A 250 20.17 32.74 11.93
CA LEU A 250 19.83 32.62 13.36
C LEU A 250 19.43 33.94 14.00
N TYR A 251 19.86 35.05 13.41
CA TYR A 251 19.70 36.39 14.01
C TYR A 251 19.00 37.34 13.04
N LYS A 252 18.05 38.11 13.56
CA LYS A 252 17.40 39.24 12.88
C LYS A 252 17.90 40.53 13.53
N VAL A 253 18.44 41.44 12.74
CA VAL A 253 18.83 42.77 13.19
C VAL A 253 17.75 43.77 12.76
N GLU A 254 17.07 44.40 13.70
CA GLU A 254 16.12 45.48 13.45
C GLU A 254 16.75 46.81 13.81
N ARG A 255 16.83 47.70 12.83
CA ARG A 255 17.19 49.11 13.08
C ARG A 255 15.89 49.90 13.20
N ARG A 256 15.66 50.48 14.39
CA ARG A 256 14.56 51.45 14.51
C ARG A 256 14.92 52.67 13.65
N SER A 257 14.11 52.99 12.68
CA SER A 257 14.16 54.28 11.99
C SER A 257 13.71 55.34 13.00
N GLU A 258 14.61 56.18 13.48
CA GLU A 258 14.23 57.43 14.12
C GLU A 258 13.64 58.30 12.99
N GLU A 259 12.33 58.46 12.97
CA GLU A 259 11.69 59.51 12.18
C GLU A 259 12.03 60.86 12.87
N HIS A 260 12.80 61.66 12.19
CA HIS A 260 12.97 63.06 12.50
C HIS A 260 11.93 63.90 11.75
#